data_5fb4967f55163821909f2a127afe13bf
#
_entry.id   5fb4967f55163821909f2a127afe13bf
#
_cell.length_a   1.000
_cell.length_b   1.000
_cell.length_c   1.000
_cell.angle_alpha   90.00
_cell.angle_beta   90.00
_cell.angle_gamma   90.00
#
_symmetry.space_group_name_H-M   'P 1'
#
loop_
_entity.id
_entity.type
_entity.pdbx_description
1 polymer ?
#
loop_
_entity_poly.entity_id
_entity_poly.type
_entity_poly.pdbx_seq_one_letter_code
_entity_poly.pdbx_strand_id
1 'polypeptide(L)'
;MSGATTTSGLAWKIPGRAGDSPIIGAGSYTDQDVGSAGATGNGEENIKVCGAHTIVENMRHGMSPQDAGMDALKRIVRNYNGNKEKLQYVDMSYYILRNDGAYAGVCMWSGPPEHQRRFAVHDANGKRFENAVALFQGPSLGWPPMPGKKHLAPEQKK
;
A
#
# COMPACT_ATOMS: atom_id res chain seq x y z
N MET A 1 6.00 -17.60 -11.13
CA MET A 1 5.15 -16.57 -10.48
C MET A 1 5.03 -15.38 -11.41
N SER A 2 3.89 -14.67 -11.39
CA SER A 2 3.70 -13.44 -12.16
C SER A 2 2.86 -12.45 -11.34
N GLY A 3 3.06 -11.17 -11.57
CA GLY A 3 2.28 -10.10 -10.95
C GLY A 3 1.83 -9.09 -12.01
N ALA A 4 0.69 -8.46 -11.78
CA ALA A 4 0.18 -7.40 -12.63
C ALA A 4 -0.45 -6.30 -11.80
N THR A 5 -0.27 -5.07 -12.22
CA THR A 5 -0.98 -3.91 -11.71
C THR A 5 -1.53 -3.09 -12.86
N THR A 6 -2.71 -2.55 -12.66
CA THR A 6 -3.33 -1.67 -13.63
C THR A 6 -4.23 -0.66 -12.93
N THR A 7 -4.03 0.61 -13.23
CA THR A 7 -4.91 1.69 -12.81
C THR A 7 -4.53 2.98 -13.53
N SER A 8 -5.51 3.80 -13.85
CA SER A 8 -5.24 5.17 -14.27
C SER A 8 -4.93 6.09 -13.09
N GLY A 9 -5.16 5.58 -11.88
CA GLY A 9 -4.90 6.28 -10.63
C GLY A 9 -5.94 7.32 -10.30
N LEU A 10 -5.50 8.55 -10.15
CA LEU A 10 -6.26 9.68 -9.63
C LEU A 10 -7.40 10.13 -10.56
N ALA A 11 -8.58 10.37 -10.00
CA ALA A 11 -9.65 11.08 -10.70
C ALA A 11 -9.21 12.54 -10.97
N TRP A 12 -9.67 13.12 -12.08
CA TRP A 12 -9.36 14.50 -12.48
C TRP A 12 -7.86 14.81 -12.63
N LYS A 13 -7.07 13.78 -12.88
CA LYS A 13 -5.62 13.95 -13.13
C LYS A 13 -5.36 14.74 -14.42
N ILE A 14 -4.23 15.42 -14.45
CA ILE A 14 -3.75 16.04 -15.68
C ILE A 14 -3.42 14.98 -16.76
N PRO A 15 -3.59 15.25 -18.05
CA PRO A 15 -3.17 14.34 -19.11
C PRO A 15 -1.70 13.93 -18.96
N GLY A 16 -1.43 12.63 -19.13
CA GLY A 16 -0.07 12.07 -19.00
C GLY A 16 0.36 11.67 -17.60
N ARG A 17 -0.39 11.96 -16.55
CA ARG A 17 -0.08 11.44 -15.20
C ARG A 17 -0.24 9.93 -15.18
N ALA A 18 0.77 9.20 -14.77
CA ALA A 18 0.79 7.75 -14.71
C ALA A 18 0.61 7.18 -13.30
N GLY A 19 1.36 7.65 -12.30
CA GLY A 19 1.45 7.04 -10.96
C GLY A 19 2.51 5.95 -10.92
N ASP A 20 2.40 5.06 -9.93
CA ASP A 20 3.40 4.00 -9.67
C ASP A 20 3.15 2.71 -10.46
N SER A 21 1.92 2.46 -10.91
CA SER A 21 1.54 1.18 -11.55
C SER A 21 2.44 0.78 -12.73
N PRO A 22 2.82 1.66 -13.69
CA PRO A 22 3.67 1.29 -14.81
C PRO A 22 5.17 1.28 -14.46
N ILE A 23 5.53 1.65 -13.24
CA ILE A 23 6.94 1.74 -12.80
C ILE A 23 7.34 0.42 -12.16
N ILE A 24 8.19 -0.35 -12.84
CA ILE A 24 8.74 -1.61 -12.33
C ILE A 24 9.48 -1.35 -11.02
N GLY A 25 9.15 -2.11 -9.99
CA GLY A 25 9.72 -1.95 -8.64
C GLY A 25 8.94 -1.02 -7.73
N ALA A 26 8.08 -0.15 -8.27
CA ALA A 26 7.17 0.68 -7.46
C ALA A 26 5.79 0.01 -7.35
N GLY A 27 4.95 0.10 -8.38
CA GLY A 27 3.59 -0.43 -8.35
C GLY A 27 3.51 -1.95 -8.28
N SER A 28 4.45 -2.63 -8.93
CA SER A 28 4.61 -4.08 -8.86
C SER A 28 6.05 -4.49 -9.10
N TYR A 29 6.46 -5.58 -8.46
CA TYR A 29 7.71 -6.25 -8.73
C TYR A 29 7.59 -7.75 -8.47
N THR A 30 8.10 -8.56 -9.39
CA THR A 30 8.10 -10.03 -9.28
C THR A 30 9.49 -10.55 -9.58
N ASP A 31 10.02 -11.35 -8.66
CA ASP A 31 11.23 -12.12 -8.83
C ASP A 31 10.89 -13.59 -8.61
N GLN A 32 11.21 -14.41 -9.60
CA GLN A 32 10.83 -15.83 -9.59
C GLN A 32 11.45 -16.59 -8.41
N ASP A 33 12.64 -16.19 -7.98
CA ASP A 33 13.39 -16.90 -6.93
C ASP A 33 12.96 -16.47 -5.52
N VAL A 34 12.21 -15.37 -5.41
CA VAL A 34 11.83 -14.77 -4.12
C VAL A 34 10.32 -14.67 -3.95
N GLY A 35 9.67 -13.95 -4.83
CA GLY A 35 8.27 -13.65 -4.69
C GLY A 35 7.80 -12.42 -5.46
N SER A 36 6.63 -11.93 -5.10
CA SER A 36 6.00 -10.79 -5.76
C SER A 36 5.39 -9.84 -4.73
N ALA A 37 5.40 -8.55 -5.05
CA ALA A 37 4.67 -7.54 -4.32
C ALA A 37 3.95 -6.59 -5.27
N GLY A 38 2.76 -6.16 -4.88
CA GLY A 38 1.97 -5.16 -5.57
C GLY A 38 1.49 -4.08 -4.60
N ALA A 39 1.26 -2.88 -5.10
CA ALA A 39 0.91 -1.71 -4.30
C ALA A 39 -0.39 -1.05 -4.75
N THR A 40 -1.09 -0.41 -3.82
CA THR A 40 -2.19 0.51 -4.10
C THR A 40 -2.21 1.64 -3.06
N GLY A 41 -2.56 2.86 -3.50
CA GLY A 41 -2.63 4.05 -2.63
C GLY A 41 -1.94 5.26 -3.24
N ASN A 42 -1.22 6.03 -2.42
CA ASN A 42 -0.46 7.20 -2.88
C ASN A 42 0.79 6.75 -3.64
N GLY A 43 0.64 6.51 -4.94
CA GLY A 43 1.70 6.02 -5.82
C GLY A 43 2.98 6.85 -5.77
N GLU A 44 2.86 8.17 -5.60
CA GLU A 44 3.98 9.10 -5.47
C GLU A 44 4.88 8.77 -4.28
N GLU A 45 4.30 8.35 -3.15
CA GLU A 45 5.06 7.94 -1.97
C GLU A 45 5.72 6.57 -2.17
N ASN A 46 5.03 5.68 -2.88
CA ASN A 46 5.55 4.37 -3.24
C ASN A 46 6.77 4.46 -4.18
N ILE A 47 6.72 5.35 -5.17
CA ILE A 47 7.83 5.60 -6.10
C ILE A 47 9.10 6.01 -5.34
N LYS A 48 9.00 6.90 -4.36
CA LYS A 48 10.13 7.39 -3.55
C LYS A 48 10.90 6.30 -2.82
N VAL A 49 10.24 5.18 -2.52
CA VAL A 49 10.82 4.06 -1.77
C VAL A 49 10.99 2.80 -2.61
N CYS A 50 10.61 2.84 -3.90
CA CYS A 50 10.61 1.64 -4.76
C CYS A 50 9.92 0.45 -4.07
N GLY A 51 8.70 0.67 -3.56
CA GLY A 51 8.12 -0.15 -2.49
C GLY A 51 8.02 -1.63 -2.82
N ALA A 52 7.54 -2.00 -4.01
CA ALA A 52 7.40 -3.40 -4.38
C ALA A 52 8.76 -4.11 -4.48
N HIS A 53 9.77 -3.47 -5.09
CA HIS A 53 11.14 -4.00 -5.15
C HIS A 53 11.75 -4.10 -3.74
N THR A 54 11.59 -3.06 -2.92
CA THR A 54 12.08 -3.05 -1.53
C THR A 54 11.53 -4.24 -0.75
N ILE A 55 10.24 -4.55 -0.90
CA ILE A 55 9.61 -5.68 -0.22
C ILE A 55 10.21 -7.02 -0.69
N VAL A 56 10.36 -7.20 -1.99
CA VAL A 56 10.93 -8.44 -2.53
C VAL A 56 12.39 -8.61 -2.09
N GLU A 57 13.21 -7.54 -2.10
CA GLU A 57 14.57 -7.60 -1.58
C GLU A 57 14.64 -7.87 -0.07
N ASN A 58 13.74 -7.29 0.72
CA ASN A 58 13.64 -7.61 2.14
C ASN A 58 13.32 -9.10 2.36
N MET A 59 12.41 -9.68 1.54
CA MET A 59 12.15 -11.13 1.57
C MET A 59 13.37 -11.96 1.13
N ARG A 60 14.13 -11.50 0.13
CA ARG A 60 15.40 -12.13 -0.28
C ARG A 60 16.39 -12.21 0.88
N HIS A 61 16.42 -11.21 1.74
CA HIS A 61 17.26 -11.16 2.94
C HIS A 61 16.61 -11.83 4.17
N GLY A 62 15.57 -12.63 3.97
CA GLY A 62 15.00 -13.50 5.00
C GLY A 62 13.85 -12.92 5.80
N MET A 63 13.37 -11.72 5.50
CA MET A 63 12.19 -11.18 6.17
C MET A 63 10.92 -11.98 5.79
N SER A 64 9.98 -12.06 6.72
CA SER A 64 8.63 -12.53 6.40
C SER A 64 7.93 -11.55 5.43
N PRO A 65 6.93 -11.99 4.64
CA PRO A 65 6.14 -11.09 3.81
C PRO A 65 5.56 -9.90 4.59
N GLN A 66 5.07 -10.15 5.80
CA GLN A 66 4.52 -9.10 6.66
C GLN A 66 5.59 -8.09 7.09
N ASP A 67 6.74 -8.56 7.60
CA ASP A 67 7.79 -7.66 8.08
C ASP A 67 8.41 -6.86 6.93
N ALA A 68 8.58 -7.48 5.76
CA ALA A 68 9.07 -6.83 4.55
C ALA A 68 8.13 -5.68 4.10
N GLY A 69 6.82 -5.93 4.12
CA GLY A 69 5.82 -4.90 3.82
C GLY A 69 5.77 -3.79 4.86
N MET A 70 5.85 -4.14 6.13
CA MET A 70 5.88 -3.16 7.23
C MET A 70 7.13 -2.29 7.19
N ASP A 71 8.31 -2.82 6.78
CA ASP A 71 9.51 -2.00 6.58
C ASP A 71 9.32 -0.99 5.44
N ALA A 72 8.72 -1.39 4.32
CA ALA A 72 8.43 -0.49 3.21
C ALA A 72 7.49 0.67 3.66
N LEU A 73 6.44 0.38 4.42
CA LEU A 73 5.57 1.41 5.01
C LEU A 73 6.33 2.34 5.96
N LYS A 74 7.20 1.81 6.81
CA LYS A 74 8.05 2.60 7.72
C LYS A 74 9.03 3.49 6.96
N ARG A 75 9.51 3.09 5.78
CA ARG A 75 10.35 3.93 4.90
C ARG A 75 9.57 5.14 4.39
N ILE A 76 8.30 4.97 4.03
CA ILE A 76 7.43 6.10 3.67
C ILE A 76 7.29 7.05 4.87
N VAL A 77 6.99 6.53 6.06
CA VAL A 77 6.84 7.35 7.28
C VAL A 77 8.10 8.18 7.57
N ARG A 78 9.29 7.61 7.39
CA ARG A 78 10.58 8.33 7.58
C ARG A 78 10.70 9.55 6.68
N ASN A 79 10.18 9.52 5.45
CA ASN A 79 10.21 10.64 4.52
C ASN A 79 9.41 11.86 5.03
N TYR A 80 8.53 11.65 6.00
CA TYR A 80 7.72 12.71 6.63
C TYR A 80 8.33 13.27 7.92
N ASN A 81 9.49 12.77 8.36
CA ASN A 81 10.20 13.25 9.57
C ASN A 81 9.29 13.34 10.80
N GLY A 82 8.36 12.37 10.95
CA GLY A 82 7.41 12.34 12.08
C GLY A 82 6.25 13.33 12.00
N ASN A 83 6.08 14.04 10.88
CA ASN A 83 4.95 14.95 10.69
C ASN A 83 3.64 14.17 10.55
N LYS A 84 2.97 13.94 11.70
CA LYS A 84 1.72 13.17 11.77
C LYS A 84 0.57 13.82 11.00
N GLU A 85 0.50 15.14 10.95
CA GLU A 85 -0.55 15.86 10.22
C GLU A 85 -0.50 15.56 8.72
N LYS A 86 0.70 15.53 8.14
CA LYS A 86 0.88 15.15 6.74
C LYS A 86 0.65 13.66 6.52
N LEU A 87 1.09 12.80 7.44
CA LEU A 87 0.91 11.36 7.33
C LEU A 87 -0.55 10.92 7.27
N GLN A 88 -1.47 11.65 7.89
CA GLN A 88 -2.91 11.36 7.84
C GLN A 88 -3.48 11.38 6.41
N TYR A 89 -2.80 12.02 5.46
CA TYR A 89 -3.20 12.08 4.05
C TYR A 89 -2.51 11.03 3.18
N VAL A 90 -1.65 10.21 3.76
CA VAL A 90 -0.93 9.15 3.05
C VAL A 90 -1.62 7.83 3.30
N ASP A 91 -2.09 7.20 2.24
CA ASP A 91 -2.67 5.86 2.30
C ASP A 91 -1.91 4.95 1.34
N MET A 92 -1.43 3.83 1.85
CA MET A 92 -0.67 2.84 1.09
C MET A 92 -0.97 1.44 1.61
N SER A 93 -1.17 0.52 0.69
CA SER A 93 -1.30 -0.90 0.98
C SER A 93 -0.39 -1.71 0.06
N TYR A 94 0.16 -2.80 0.57
CA TYR A 94 0.91 -3.77 -0.20
C TYR A 94 0.31 -5.16 -0.06
N TYR A 95 0.34 -5.91 -1.17
CA TYR A 95 -0.06 -7.30 -1.26
C TYR A 95 1.15 -8.10 -1.68
N ILE A 96 1.51 -9.11 -0.90
CA ILE A 96 2.82 -9.74 -0.94
C ILE A 96 2.64 -11.25 -0.97
N LEU A 97 3.36 -11.92 -1.88
CA LEU A 97 3.38 -13.37 -1.99
C LEU A 97 4.84 -13.83 -2.17
N ARG A 98 5.30 -14.69 -1.28
CA ARG A 98 6.60 -15.34 -1.40
C ARG A 98 6.48 -16.65 -2.18
N ASN A 99 7.55 -17.13 -2.78
CA ASN A 99 7.57 -18.30 -3.65
C ASN A 99 7.24 -19.61 -2.93
N ASP A 100 7.37 -19.67 -1.61
CA ASP A 100 6.99 -20.83 -0.76
C ASP A 100 5.48 -20.82 -0.39
N GLY A 101 4.72 -19.85 -0.88
CA GLY A 101 3.31 -19.70 -0.60
C GLY A 101 2.97 -18.83 0.62
N ALA A 102 3.96 -18.36 1.39
CA ALA A 102 3.72 -17.39 2.45
C ALA A 102 3.30 -16.04 1.85
N TYR A 103 2.29 -15.40 2.44
CA TYR A 103 1.74 -14.15 1.94
C TYR A 103 1.35 -13.19 3.06
N ALA A 104 1.16 -11.93 2.74
CA ALA A 104 0.63 -10.92 3.63
C ALA A 104 -0.03 -9.76 2.85
N GLY A 105 -1.02 -9.14 3.47
CA GLY A 105 -1.48 -7.80 3.14
C GLY A 105 -1.08 -6.85 4.27
N VAL A 106 -0.46 -5.72 3.93
CA VAL A 106 -0.13 -4.68 4.90
C VAL A 106 -0.66 -3.33 4.44
N CYS A 107 -0.99 -2.45 5.38
CA CYS A 107 -1.52 -1.13 5.04
C CYS A 107 -1.02 -0.05 6.00
N MET A 108 -1.04 1.20 5.55
CA MET A 108 -0.68 2.36 6.37
C MET A 108 -1.70 2.55 7.50
N TRP A 109 -3.00 2.49 7.18
CA TRP A 109 -4.12 2.72 8.09
C TRP A 109 -5.09 1.55 8.05
N SER A 110 -5.55 1.11 9.22
CA SER A 110 -6.48 -0.03 9.33
C SER A 110 -7.85 0.22 8.67
N GLY A 111 -8.21 1.45 8.46
CA GLY A 111 -9.58 1.86 8.17
C GLY A 111 -10.43 2.03 9.43
N PRO A 112 -11.68 2.47 9.28
CA PRO A 112 -12.60 2.58 10.41
C PRO A 112 -13.00 1.19 10.93
N PRO A 113 -13.45 1.05 12.20
CA PRO A 113 -13.76 -0.24 12.81
C PRO A 113 -14.73 -1.11 12.00
N GLU A 114 -15.72 -0.48 11.38
CA GLU A 114 -16.74 -1.15 10.56
C GLU A 114 -16.25 -1.56 9.15
N HIS A 115 -15.13 -1.02 8.69
CA HIS A 115 -14.55 -1.28 7.38
C HIS A 115 -13.03 -1.40 7.44
N GLN A 116 -12.58 -2.47 8.10
CA GLN A 116 -11.14 -2.78 8.15
C GLN A 116 -10.59 -3.06 6.75
N ARG A 117 -9.34 -2.67 6.52
CA ARG A 117 -8.63 -2.98 5.27
C ARG A 117 -8.46 -4.48 5.10
N ARG A 118 -8.94 -4.99 3.97
CA ARG A 118 -8.89 -6.42 3.63
C ARG A 118 -8.29 -6.61 2.25
N PHE A 119 -7.78 -7.78 2.01
CA PHE A 119 -7.33 -8.24 0.70
C PHE A 119 -7.92 -9.60 0.38
N ALA A 120 -8.01 -9.89 -0.91
CA ALA A 120 -8.55 -11.17 -1.39
C ALA A 120 -7.41 -12.19 -1.53
N VAL A 121 -7.71 -13.41 -1.08
CA VAL A 121 -6.85 -14.59 -1.27
C VAL A 121 -7.66 -15.66 -1.98
N HIS A 122 -7.04 -16.36 -2.92
CA HIS A 122 -7.58 -17.55 -3.54
C HIS A 122 -6.49 -18.62 -3.62
N ASP A 123 -6.74 -19.75 -3.00
CA ASP A 123 -5.85 -20.92 -2.98
C ASP A 123 -6.67 -22.22 -3.06
N ALA A 124 -6.06 -23.37 -2.75
CA ALA A 124 -6.73 -24.67 -2.74
C ALA A 124 -7.96 -24.74 -1.80
N ASN A 125 -8.03 -23.85 -0.79
CA ASN A 125 -9.15 -23.74 0.14
C ASN A 125 -10.25 -22.79 -0.34
N GLY A 126 -10.11 -22.25 -1.55
CA GLY A 126 -11.07 -21.33 -2.17
C GLY A 126 -10.76 -19.86 -1.94
N LYS A 127 -11.74 -19.03 -2.27
CA LYS A 127 -11.66 -17.56 -2.16
C LYS A 127 -12.06 -17.08 -0.77
N ARG A 128 -11.32 -16.11 -0.24
CA ARG A 128 -11.65 -15.43 1.03
C ARG A 128 -11.08 -14.02 1.08
N PHE A 129 -11.56 -13.26 2.05
CA PHE A 129 -10.96 -11.98 2.42
C PHE A 129 -10.25 -12.11 3.76
N GLU A 130 -9.06 -11.55 3.85
CA GLU A 130 -8.27 -11.49 5.08
C GLU A 130 -7.97 -10.04 5.45
N ASN A 131 -7.81 -9.77 6.74
CA ASN A 131 -7.49 -8.43 7.22
C ASN A 131 -6.01 -8.11 6.94
N ALA A 132 -5.75 -6.93 6.40
CA ALA A 132 -4.40 -6.42 6.26
C ALA A 132 -3.86 -5.96 7.63
N VAL A 133 -2.57 -6.19 7.84
CA VAL A 133 -1.88 -5.70 9.05
C VAL A 133 -1.59 -4.22 8.88
N ALA A 134 -2.09 -3.39 9.79
CA ALA A 134 -1.97 -1.95 9.71
C ALA A 134 -0.80 -1.40 10.53
N LEU A 135 -0.09 -0.40 9.99
CA LEU A 135 0.95 0.33 10.73
C LEU A 135 0.33 1.29 11.74
N PHE A 136 -0.79 1.94 11.37
CA PHE A 136 -1.55 2.84 12.23
C PHE A 136 -3.02 2.40 12.32
N GLN A 137 -3.62 2.64 13.47
CA GLN A 137 -5.06 2.38 13.68
C GLN A 137 -5.91 3.57 13.23
N GLY A 138 -7.09 3.27 12.72
CA GLY A 138 -8.07 4.25 12.25
C GLY A 138 -7.98 4.54 10.74
N PRO A 139 -8.85 5.43 10.24
CA PRO A 139 -8.88 5.81 8.83
C PRO A 139 -7.81 6.85 8.49
N SER A 140 -7.34 6.85 7.24
CA SER A 140 -6.66 8.01 6.67
C SER A 140 -7.66 9.13 6.39
N LEU A 141 -7.20 10.38 6.30
CA LEU A 141 -8.03 11.52 5.91
C LEU A 141 -8.22 11.62 4.38
N GLY A 142 -7.66 10.67 3.62
CA GLY A 142 -7.69 10.72 2.17
C GLY A 142 -6.73 11.77 1.60
N TRP A 143 -7.15 12.45 0.51
CA TRP A 143 -6.31 13.46 -0.12
C TRP A 143 -6.24 14.73 0.72
N PRO A 144 -5.08 15.42 0.76
CA PRO A 144 -4.99 16.70 1.44
C PRO A 144 -5.95 17.72 0.79
N PRO A 145 -6.52 18.65 1.59
CA PRO A 145 -7.39 19.68 1.05
C PRO A 145 -6.61 20.54 0.05
N MET A 146 -7.33 21.01 -0.99
CA MET A 146 -6.73 21.98 -1.92
C MET A 146 -6.30 23.25 -1.16
N PRO A 147 -5.22 23.92 -1.61
CA PRO A 147 -4.79 25.17 -1.00
C PRO A 147 -5.96 26.16 -0.84
N GLY A 148 -6.14 26.68 0.37
CA GLY A 148 -7.23 27.62 0.69
C GLY A 148 -8.59 26.99 1.05
N LYS A 149 -8.75 25.67 0.98
CA LYS A 149 -9.96 24.98 1.46
C LYS A 149 -9.64 24.20 2.73
N LYS A 150 -10.50 24.36 3.77
CA LYS A 150 -10.44 23.49 4.95
C LYS A 150 -10.97 22.12 4.59
N HIS A 151 -10.39 21.09 5.18
CA HIS A 151 -10.91 19.73 5.08
C HIS A 151 -12.32 19.72 5.74
N LEU A 152 -13.33 19.41 4.95
CA LEU A 152 -14.64 19.11 5.55
C LEU A 152 -14.50 17.74 6.20
N ALA A 153 -14.52 17.70 7.53
CA ALA A 153 -14.65 16.44 8.24
C ALA A 153 -15.90 15.72 7.70
N PRO A 154 -15.84 14.39 7.48
CA PRO A 154 -17.01 13.65 7.09
C PRO A 154 -18.12 13.93 8.12
N GLU A 155 -19.27 14.44 7.65
CA GLU A 155 -20.43 14.63 8.50
C GLU A 155 -20.74 13.31 9.19
N GLN A 156 -20.67 13.31 10.52
CA GLN A 156 -21.18 12.20 11.31
C GLN A 156 -22.69 12.12 11.01
N LYS A 157 -23.08 11.20 10.15
CA LYS A 157 -24.49 10.86 9.99
C LYS A 157 -24.97 10.33 11.35
N LYS A 158 -25.84 11.13 11.98
CA LYS A 158 -26.59 10.74 13.18
C LYS A 158 -27.54 9.60 12.85
#